data_9f33023bf86e67c16a446f88865ed762
#
_entry.id   9f33023bf86e67c16a446f88865ed762
#
_cell.length_a   1.000
_cell.length_b   1.000
_cell.length_c   1.000
_cell.angle_alpha   90.00
_cell.angle_beta   90.00
_cell.angle_gamma   90.00
#
_symmetry.space_group_name_H-M   'P 1'
#
loop_
_entity.id
_entity.type
_entity.pdbx_description
1 polymer ?
#
loop_
_entity_poly.entity_id
_entity_poly.type
_entity_poly.pdbx_seq_one_letter_code
_entity_poly.pdbx_strand_id
1 'polypeptide(L)'
;ADRYNRACDYLLGENELADIAYLAEHYEKTVLILNIANLVDTTELKKIKGLNAILLAGQAGNATGNIVADVVLGKSIPSGKLTDTWAASYEDYPSSKNFSHNNGDTNDEYYSDGIYVGYRYFDTFNVTPNYCFGYGKGYTDFETEVRDVEADDKNVTVTASVKNIGDTFAGKEVVQVYYSAPDGTIEKPYQEL
;
A
#
# COMPACT_ATOMS: atom_id res chain seq x y z
N ALA A 1 6.01 15.97 2.11
CA ALA A 1 5.20 17.10 1.65
C ALA A 1 3.75 16.69 1.69
N ASP A 2 2.92 17.56 2.20
CA ASP A 2 1.48 17.35 2.26
C ASP A 2 0.89 17.30 0.85
N ARG A 3 -0.10 16.45 0.66
CA ARG A 3 -0.79 16.33 -0.62
C ARG A 3 -2.22 16.80 -0.49
N TYR A 4 -2.59 17.72 -1.35
CA TYR A 4 -3.97 18.19 -1.46
C TYR A 4 -4.74 17.35 -2.48
N ASN A 5 -6.03 17.17 -2.26
CA ASN A 5 -6.92 16.46 -3.19
C ASN A 5 -7.14 17.28 -4.47
N ARG A 6 -6.13 17.35 -5.31
CA ARG A 6 -6.14 18.09 -6.59
C ARG A 6 -5.20 17.43 -7.60
N ALA A 7 -5.39 17.76 -8.87
CA ALA A 7 -4.54 17.33 -9.97
C ALA A 7 -3.07 17.77 -9.77
N CYS A 8 -2.14 16.93 -10.19
CA CYS A 8 -0.69 17.11 -10.07
C CYS A 8 -0.19 17.19 -8.60
N ASP A 9 -0.98 16.67 -7.67
CA ASP A 9 -0.60 16.51 -6.26
C ASP A 9 -1.00 15.11 -5.77
N TYR A 10 -2.17 14.94 -5.11
CA TYR A 10 -2.69 13.61 -4.79
C TYR A 10 -3.27 12.90 -6.02
N LEU A 11 -4.00 13.62 -6.85
CA LEU A 11 -4.53 13.11 -8.12
C LEU A 11 -3.49 13.26 -9.24
N LEU A 12 -3.42 12.29 -10.13
CA LEU A 12 -2.66 12.42 -11.37
C LEU A 12 -3.28 13.50 -12.26
N GLY A 13 -2.44 14.21 -13.01
CA GLY A 13 -2.89 15.20 -13.97
C GLY A 13 -3.57 14.56 -15.19
N GLU A 14 -4.47 15.29 -15.84
CA GLU A 14 -5.16 14.81 -17.05
C GLU A 14 -4.18 14.40 -18.15
N ASN A 15 -3.12 15.19 -18.36
CA ASN A 15 -2.09 14.88 -19.35
C ASN A 15 -1.30 13.62 -18.98
N GLU A 16 -0.96 13.43 -17.71
CA GLU A 16 -0.27 12.21 -17.24
C GLU A 16 -1.13 10.97 -17.52
N LEU A 17 -2.41 11.01 -17.18
CA LEU A 17 -3.35 9.93 -17.45
C LEU A 17 -3.51 9.66 -18.95
N ALA A 18 -3.60 10.72 -19.77
CA ALA A 18 -3.70 10.61 -21.22
C ALA A 18 -2.44 9.98 -21.84
N ASP A 19 -1.25 10.40 -21.39
CA ASP A 19 0.02 9.85 -21.88
C ASP A 19 0.17 8.37 -21.48
N ILE A 20 -0.19 8.01 -20.24
CA ILE A 20 -0.16 6.60 -19.79
C ILE A 20 -1.14 5.76 -20.62
N ALA A 21 -2.35 6.25 -20.84
CA ALA A 21 -3.36 5.54 -21.63
C ALA A 21 -2.89 5.38 -23.10
N TYR A 22 -2.32 6.42 -23.70
CA TYR A 22 -1.77 6.38 -25.05
C TYR A 22 -0.66 5.32 -25.17
N LEU A 23 0.29 5.32 -24.23
CA LEU A 23 1.37 4.33 -24.23
C LEU A 23 0.84 2.90 -24.03
N ALA A 24 -0.13 2.73 -23.12
CA ALA A 24 -0.74 1.43 -22.87
C ALA A 24 -1.51 0.89 -24.09
N GLU A 25 -2.06 1.74 -24.94
CA GLU A 25 -2.73 1.36 -26.18
C GLU A 25 -1.75 0.97 -27.29
N HIS A 26 -0.59 1.64 -27.36
CA HIS A 26 0.33 1.52 -28.50
C HIS A 26 1.49 0.51 -28.27
N TYR A 27 1.70 0.08 -27.02
CA TYR A 27 2.74 -0.89 -26.69
C TYR A 27 2.13 -2.17 -26.11
N GLU A 28 2.66 -3.32 -26.50
CA GLU A 28 2.21 -4.65 -26.04
C GLU A 28 2.34 -4.81 -24.52
N LYS A 29 3.39 -4.20 -23.95
CA LYS A 29 3.65 -4.25 -22.49
C LYS A 29 4.02 -2.86 -21.98
N THR A 30 3.22 -2.38 -21.05
CA THR A 30 3.43 -1.09 -20.40
C THR A 30 3.53 -1.27 -18.89
N VAL A 31 4.61 -0.79 -18.32
CA VAL A 31 4.86 -0.77 -16.86
C VAL A 31 4.99 0.68 -16.43
N LEU A 32 4.15 1.11 -15.51
CA LEU A 32 4.26 2.43 -14.88
C LEU A 32 5.16 2.35 -13.66
N ILE A 33 6.15 3.22 -13.60
CA ILE A 33 7.05 3.33 -12.45
C ILE A 33 6.71 4.60 -11.66
N LEU A 34 6.23 4.41 -10.44
CA LEU A 34 5.94 5.50 -9.52
C LEU A 34 7.17 5.80 -8.68
N ASN A 35 7.90 6.87 -9.05
CA ASN A 35 9.02 7.40 -8.26
C ASN A 35 8.52 8.55 -7.39
N ILE A 36 7.81 8.22 -6.34
CA ILE A 36 7.12 9.15 -5.46
C ILE A 36 7.45 8.89 -3.99
N ALA A 37 7.41 9.93 -3.17
CA ALA A 37 7.63 9.82 -1.73
C ALA A 37 6.37 9.44 -0.96
N ASN A 38 5.22 9.96 -1.38
CA ASN A 38 3.95 9.87 -0.68
C ASN A 38 2.88 9.22 -1.56
N LEU A 39 1.72 8.97 -0.97
CA LEU A 39 0.55 8.40 -1.64
C LEU A 39 0.07 9.27 -2.81
N VAL A 40 -0.40 8.64 -3.86
CA VAL A 40 -1.16 9.26 -4.96
C VAL A 40 -2.40 8.42 -5.26
N ASP A 41 -3.41 9.03 -5.82
CA ASP A 41 -4.57 8.26 -6.28
C ASP A 41 -4.19 7.39 -7.49
N THR A 42 -4.46 6.11 -7.37
CA THR A 42 -4.23 5.12 -8.42
C THR A 42 -5.53 4.57 -9.01
N THR A 43 -6.66 5.12 -8.62
CA THR A 43 -7.98 4.61 -9.01
C THR A 43 -8.19 4.66 -10.53
N GLU A 44 -7.80 5.77 -11.15
CA GLU A 44 -7.89 5.91 -12.61
C GLU A 44 -6.90 5.00 -13.35
N LEU A 45 -5.72 4.76 -12.78
CA LEU A 45 -4.72 3.87 -13.37
C LEU A 45 -5.24 2.43 -13.54
N LYS A 46 -6.04 1.94 -12.60
CA LYS A 46 -6.64 0.61 -12.67
C LYS A 46 -7.63 0.44 -13.83
N LYS A 47 -8.17 1.54 -14.35
CA LYS A 47 -9.12 1.55 -15.47
C LYS A 47 -8.43 1.55 -16.83
N ILE A 48 -7.13 1.87 -16.89
CA ILE A 48 -6.37 1.96 -18.14
C ILE A 48 -6.10 0.55 -18.69
N LYS A 49 -6.74 0.23 -19.80
CA LYS A 49 -6.51 -1.04 -20.50
C LYS A 49 -5.11 -1.04 -21.11
N GLY A 50 -4.39 -2.15 -20.98
CA GLY A 50 -3.03 -2.28 -21.50
C GLY A 50 -1.93 -1.82 -20.53
N LEU A 51 -2.26 -1.17 -19.42
CA LEU A 51 -1.32 -0.98 -18.32
C LEU A 51 -1.15 -2.31 -17.58
N ASN A 52 0.00 -2.95 -17.77
CA ASN A 52 0.23 -4.33 -17.30
C ASN A 52 0.70 -4.41 -15.86
N ALA A 53 1.47 -3.41 -15.40
CA ALA A 53 1.98 -3.36 -14.04
C ALA A 53 2.26 -1.93 -13.56
N ILE A 54 2.19 -1.75 -12.25
CA ILE A 54 2.61 -0.54 -11.56
C ILE A 54 3.71 -0.94 -10.58
N LEU A 55 4.89 -0.33 -10.70
CA LEU A 55 6.02 -0.50 -9.80
C LEU A 55 6.19 0.74 -8.93
N LEU A 56 5.98 0.61 -7.62
CA LEU A 56 6.30 1.66 -6.67
C LEU A 56 7.79 1.59 -6.34
N ALA A 57 8.56 2.51 -6.90
CA ALA A 57 10.01 2.58 -6.69
C ALA A 57 10.39 3.40 -5.44
N GLY A 58 9.49 4.26 -4.95
CA GLY A 58 9.78 5.17 -3.84
C GLY A 58 10.90 6.14 -4.20
N GLN A 59 11.64 6.59 -3.18
CA GLN A 59 12.79 7.48 -3.33
C GLN A 59 14.07 6.75 -2.90
N ALA A 60 14.63 5.94 -3.79
CA ALA A 60 15.78 5.08 -3.50
C ALA A 60 17.16 5.79 -3.66
N GLY A 61 17.16 7.12 -3.76
CA GLY A 61 18.40 7.92 -3.86
C GLY A 61 19.14 7.75 -5.18
N ASN A 62 20.46 7.86 -5.17
CA ASN A 62 21.29 7.87 -6.38
C ASN A 62 21.28 6.55 -7.15
N ALA A 63 20.89 5.45 -6.51
CA ALA A 63 20.85 4.13 -7.13
C ALA A 63 19.50 3.79 -7.77
N THR A 64 18.50 4.68 -7.72
CA THR A 64 17.12 4.41 -8.18
C THR A 64 17.09 3.83 -9.60
N GLY A 65 17.83 4.40 -10.54
CA GLY A 65 17.85 3.91 -11.92
C GLY A 65 18.35 2.47 -12.05
N ASN A 66 19.41 2.11 -11.33
CA ASN A 66 19.94 0.75 -11.32
C ASN A 66 18.96 -0.23 -10.66
N ILE A 67 18.37 0.16 -9.53
CA ILE A 67 17.37 -0.65 -8.81
C ILE A 67 16.17 -0.95 -9.71
N VAL A 68 15.61 0.08 -10.35
CA VAL A 68 14.48 -0.07 -11.27
C VAL A 68 14.84 -0.97 -12.44
N ALA A 69 16.01 -0.75 -13.05
CA ALA A 69 16.47 -1.58 -14.16
C ALA A 69 16.64 -3.06 -13.76
N ASP A 70 17.22 -3.33 -12.59
CA ASP A 70 17.41 -4.69 -12.10
C ASP A 70 16.07 -5.38 -11.80
N VAL A 71 15.09 -4.66 -11.27
CA VAL A 71 13.74 -5.20 -11.06
C VAL A 71 13.05 -5.49 -12.40
N VAL A 72 13.02 -4.52 -13.32
CA VAL A 72 12.35 -4.69 -14.63
C VAL A 72 12.98 -5.82 -15.45
N LEU A 73 14.30 -6.00 -15.33
CA LEU A 73 15.02 -7.08 -16.02
C LEU A 73 14.98 -8.43 -15.28
N GLY A 74 14.31 -8.52 -14.14
CA GLY A 74 14.21 -9.74 -13.34
C GLY A 74 15.50 -10.15 -12.63
N LYS A 75 16.51 -9.27 -12.55
CA LYS A 75 17.73 -9.51 -11.78
C LYS A 75 17.52 -9.38 -10.28
N SER A 76 16.57 -8.55 -9.89
CA SER A 76 16.08 -8.41 -8.52
C SER A 76 14.58 -8.61 -8.49
N ILE A 77 14.10 -9.25 -7.43
CA ILE A 77 12.68 -9.56 -7.28
C ILE A 77 12.03 -8.53 -6.37
N PRO A 78 10.95 -7.85 -6.82
CA PRO A 78 10.21 -6.96 -5.95
C PRO A 78 9.55 -7.80 -4.85
N SER A 79 9.93 -7.54 -3.61
CA SER A 79 9.44 -8.26 -2.42
C SER A 79 8.95 -7.30 -1.34
N GLY A 80 8.92 -6.00 -1.65
CA GLY A 80 8.42 -4.97 -0.76
C GLY A 80 6.90 -5.04 -0.62
N LYS A 81 6.41 -4.73 0.56
CA LYS A 81 4.98 -4.61 0.86
C LYS A 81 4.67 -3.18 1.24
N LEU A 82 3.46 -2.71 0.93
CA LEU A 82 3.03 -1.37 1.32
C LEU A 82 3.01 -1.22 2.84
N THR A 83 3.59 -0.14 3.32
CA THR A 83 3.58 0.26 4.73
C THR A 83 2.39 1.14 5.09
N ASP A 84 1.57 1.47 4.10
CA ASP A 84 0.41 2.33 4.21
C ASP A 84 -0.82 1.69 3.56
N THR A 85 -2.01 2.11 3.96
CA THR A 85 -3.26 1.77 3.29
C THR A 85 -3.59 2.84 2.26
N TRP A 86 -3.75 2.46 1.01
CA TRP A 86 -4.09 3.37 -0.08
C TRP A 86 -5.59 3.37 -0.30
N ALA A 87 -6.24 4.47 0.03
CA ALA A 87 -7.69 4.61 -0.09
C ALA A 87 -8.16 4.57 -1.55
N ALA A 88 -9.41 4.23 -1.76
CA ALA A 88 -10.07 4.32 -3.06
C ALA A 88 -10.51 5.76 -3.40
N SER A 89 -10.76 6.58 -2.37
CA SER A 89 -11.01 8.01 -2.47
C SER A 89 -10.26 8.76 -1.38
N TYR A 90 -9.88 10.00 -1.65
CA TYR A 90 -9.23 10.87 -0.65
C TYR A 90 -10.10 11.03 0.61
N GLU A 91 -11.41 11.10 0.43
CA GLU A 91 -12.40 11.26 1.49
C GLU A 91 -12.51 10.04 2.42
N ASP A 92 -11.98 8.89 1.99
CA ASP A 92 -11.95 7.68 2.81
C ASP A 92 -10.89 7.74 3.93
N TYR A 93 -9.94 8.67 3.86
CA TYR A 93 -9.03 8.90 4.97
C TYR A 93 -9.71 9.65 6.11
N PRO A 94 -9.61 9.20 7.36
CA PRO A 94 -10.31 9.82 8.49
C PRO A 94 -9.94 11.29 8.69
N SER A 95 -8.69 11.67 8.40
CA SER A 95 -8.18 13.04 8.51
C SER A 95 -8.39 13.91 7.26
N SER A 96 -9.06 13.41 6.21
CA SER A 96 -9.18 14.10 4.91
C SER A 96 -9.73 15.52 5.00
N LYS A 97 -10.57 15.80 6.00
CA LYS A 97 -11.25 17.10 6.16
C LYS A 97 -10.38 18.16 6.84
N ASN A 98 -9.43 17.76 7.66
CA ASN A 98 -8.61 18.69 8.47
C ASN A 98 -7.11 18.55 8.22
N PHE A 99 -6.66 17.49 7.56
CA PHE A 99 -5.25 17.27 7.21
C PHE A 99 -4.68 18.46 6.41
N SER A 100 -3.49 18.92 6.80
CA SER A 100 -2.80 20.01 6.13
C SER A 100 -3.64 21.26 5.94
N HIS A 101 -4.36 21.64 6.99
CA HIS A 101 -5.21 22.85 7.02
C HIS A 101 -6.41 22.84 6.05
N ASN A 102 -6.87 21.66 5.61
CA ASN A 102 -8.09 21.53 4.79
C ASN A 102 -9.33 22.12 5.46
N ASN A 103 -9.33 22.22 6.79
CA ASN A 103 -10.38 22.89 7.59
C ASN A 103 -10.29 24.44 7.58
N GLY A 104 -9.25 25.02 6.94
CA GLY A 104 -9.01 26.45 6.89
C GLY A 104 -8.26 27.04 8.11
N ASP A 105 -7.93 26.23 9.11
CA ASP A 105 -7.12 26.64 10.24
C ASP A 105 -5.63 26.45 9.92
N THR A 106 -4.87 27.53 9.88
CA THR A 106 -3.43 27.53 9.58
C THR A 106 -2.55 27.61 10.84
N ASN A 107 -3.15 27.73 12.02
CA ASN A 107 -2.44 27.87 13.28
C ASN A 107 -2.38 26.56 14.05
N ASP A 108 -3.45 25.77 13.97
CA ASP A 108 -3.59 24.55 14.74
C ASP A 108 -3.85 23.34 13.83
N GLU A 109 -3.17 22.23 14.10
CA GLU A 109 -3.38 20.93 13.43
C GLU A 109 -3.97 19.96 14.46
N TYR A 110 -5.12 19.39 14.14
CA TYR A 110 -5.85 18.49 15.03
C TYR A 110 -5.69 17.04 14.60
N TYR A 111 -5.03 16.24 15.42
CA TYR A 111 -4.89 14.79 15.22
C TYR A 111 -6.18 14.10 15.71
N SER A 112 -7.15 13.99 14.82
CA SER A 112 -8.49 13.48 15.14
C SER A 112 -8.63 11.97 14.95
N ASP A 113 -7.64 11.30 14.37
CA ASP A 113 -7.72 9.87 14.03
C ASP A 113 -7.72 8.96 15.27
N GLY A 114 -7.17 9.42 16.39
CA GLY A 114 -7.07 8.64 17.61
C GLY A 114 -6.29 7.35 17.40
N ILE A 115 -6.88 6.22 17.79
CA ILE A 115 -6.30 4.89 17.59
C ILE A 115 -6.53 4.33 16.17
N TYR A 116 -7.40 4.99 15.37
CA TYR A 116 -7.83 4.53 14.07
C TYR A 116 -6.96 5.10 12.95
N VAL A 117 -5.70 4.70 12.91
CA VAL A 117 -4.73 5.13 11.89
C VAL A 117 -4.48 4.01 10.88
N GLY A 118 -4.50 4.35 9.59
CA GLY A 118 -4.21 3.42 8.52
C GLY A 118 -5.15 2.21 8.50
N TYR A 119 -4.61 0.99 8.39
CA TYR A 119 -5.39 -0.24 8.31
C TYR A 119 -6.37 -0.42 9.49
N ARG A 120 -6.04 0.08 10.69
CA ARG A 120 -6.94 0.01 11.86
C ARG A 120 -8.27 0.70 11.59
N TYR A 121 -8.24 1.85 10.91
CA TYR A 121 -9.47 2.54 10.49
C TYR A 121 -10.21 1.74 9.42
N PHE A 122 -9.53 1.39 8.34
CA PHE A 122 -10.16 0.72 7.20
C PHE A 122 -10.80 -0.61 7.60
N ASP A 123 -10.11 -1.40 8.41
CA ASP A 123 -10.61 -2.71 8.86
C ASP A 123 -11.76 -2.56 9.90
N THR A 124 -11.66 -1.58 10.82
CA THR A 124 -12.67 -1.39 11.86
C THR A 124 -13.99 -0.87 11.27
N PHE A 125 -13.92 0.03 10.32
CA PHE A 125 -15.11 0.65 9.73
C PHE A 125 -15.53 0.03 8.38
N ASN A 126 -14.90 -1.09 7.98
CA ASN A 126 -15.17 -1.79 6.73
C ASN A 126 -15.06 -0.90 5.48
N VAL A 127 -14.09 0.01 5.46
CA VAL A 127 -13.80 0.85 4.30
C VAL A 127 -12.91 0.08 3.35
N THR A 128 -13.34 -0.13 2.13
CA THR A 128 -12.57 -0.90 1.14
C THR A 128 -11.46 -0.04 0.53
N PRO A 129 -10.18 -0.36 0.76
CA PRO A 129 -9.08 0.41 0.19
C PRO A 129 -8.81 0.04 -1.27
N ASN A 130 -8.08 0.91 -1.97
CA ASN A 130 -7.52 0.61 -3.28
C ASN A 130 -6.41 -0.45 -3.19
N TYR A 131 -5.52 -0.29 -2.19
CA TYR A 131 -4.54 -1.29 -1.78
C TYR A 131 -4.45 -1.32 -0.25
N CYS A 132 -4.56 -2.50 0.33
CA CYS A 132 -4.45 -2.65 1.78
C CYS A 132 -2.99 -2.50 2.25
N PHE A 133 -2.83 -2.22 3.54
CA PHE A 133 -1.55 -2.36 4.23
C PHE A 133 -0.97 -3.77 4.00
N GLY A 134 0.31 -3.85 3.71
CA GLY A 134 0.97 -5.12 3.42
C GLY A 134 0.76 -5.65 1.99
N TYR A 135 0.03 -4.92 1.14
CA TYR A 135 -0.11 -5.32 -0.26
C TYR A 135 1.22 -5.22 -1.00
N GLY A 136 1.49 -6.18 -1.87
CA GLY A 136 2.63 -6.19 -2.77
C GLY A 136 2.76 -7.53 -3.46
N LYS A 137 2.96 -7.49 -4.78
CA LYS A 137 3.21 -8.66 -5.61
C LYS A 137 4.69 -8.75 -5.98
N GLY A 138 5.20 -9.97 -6.03
CA GLY A 138 6.52 -10.29 -6.56
C GLY A 138 6.43 -10.99 -7.92
N TYR A 139 7.54 -11.61 -8.33
CA TYR A 139 7.61 -12.45 -9.53
C TYR A 139 7.43 -13.94 -9.22
N THR A 140 7.08 -14.25 -7.97
CA THR A 140 6.77 -15.59 -7.49
C THR A 140 5.68 -15.49 -6.43
N ASP A 141 4.96 -16.58 -6.23
CA ASP A 141 3.91 -16.67 -5.22
C ASP A 141 4.35 -17.54 -4.04
N PHE A 142 3.75 -17.29 -2.90
CA PHE A 142 4.03 -18.02 -1.66
C PHE A 142 2.74 -18.59 -1.08
N GLU A 143 2.86 -19.79 -0.56
CA GLU A 143 1.86 -20.42 0.29
C GLU A 143 2.29 -20.25 1.75
N THR A 144 1.40 -19.67 2.55
CA THR A 144 1.63 -19.48 3.98
C THR A 144 0.61 -20.30 4.76
N GLU A 145 1.07 -21.08 5.72
CA GLU A 145 0.22 -21.93 6.56
C GLU A 145 0.63 -21.76 8.02
N VAL A 146 -0.36 -21.50 8.89
CA VAL A 146 -0.16 -21.54 10.34
C VAL A 146 -0.06 -23.00 10.78
N ARG A 147 1.04 -23.36 11.41
CA ARG A 147 1.31 -24.71 11.90
C ARG A 147 0.89 -24.88 13.33
N ASP A 148 1.14 -23.87 14.14
CA ASP A 148 0.86 -23.92 15.56
C ASP A 148 0.69 -22.52 16.16
N VAL A 149 -0.10 -22.43 17.23
CA VAL A 149 -0.30 -21.22 18.03
C VAL A 149 -0.30 -21.61 19.50
N GLU A 150 0.71 -21.20 20.23
CA GLU A 150 0.83 -21.39 21.67
C GLU A 150 0.70 -20.04 22.38
N ALA A 151 0.01 -20.01 23.50
CA ALA A 151 -0.14 -18.82 24.33
C ALA A 151 0.16 -19.13 25.80
N ASP A 152 0.90 -18.24 26.43
CA ASP A 152 1.08 -18.19 27.87
C ASP A 152 0.56 -16.88 28.45
N ASP A 153 0.79 -16.60 29.73
CA ASP A 153 0.32 -15.37 30.39
C ASP A 153 0.93 -14.07 29.82
N LYS A 154 1.96 -14.15 29.00
CA LYS A 154 2.74 -12.99 28.52
C LYS A 154 2.99 -12.98 27.03
N ASN A 155 2.96 -14.13 26.39
CA ASN A 155 3.38 -14.29 25.00
C ASN A 155 2.39 -15.12 24.21
N VAL A 156 2.30 -14.80 22.93
CA VAL A 156 1.70 -15.66 21.92
C VAL A 156 2.80 -16.02 20.93
N THR A 157 3.02 -17.32 20.75
CA THR A 157 3.98 -17.86 19.78
C THR A 157 3.22 -18.43 18.60
N VAL A 158 3.48 -17.91 17.43
CA VAL A 158 2.90 -18.40 16.18
C VAL A 158 3.98 -19.07 15.34
N THR A 159 3.79 -20.34 15.02
CA THR A 159 4.64 -21.08 14.10
C THR A 159 3.97 -21.14 12.73
N ALA A 160 4.61 -20.58 11.72
CA ALA A 160 4.10 -20.60 10.35
C ALA A 160 5.13 -21.22 9.40
N SER A 161 4.64 -21.90 8.36
CA SER A 161 5.47 -22.31 7.23
C SER A 161 5.19 -21.37 6.06
N VAL A 162 6.26 -20.96 5.38
CA VAL A 162 6.21 -20.17 4.15
C VAL A 162 6.93 -20.94 3.07
N LYS A 163 6.22 -21.24 1.98
CA LYS A 163 6.75 -22.00 0.86
C LYS A 163 6.62 -21.19 -0.41
N ASN A 164 7.74 -21.01 -1.10
CA ASN A 164 7.69 -20.50 -2.47
C ASN A 164 7.09 -21.59 -3.38
N ILE A 165 5.97 -21.27 -4.04
CA ILE A 165 5.26 -22.19 -4.93
C ILE A 165 5.53 -21.91 -6.42
N GLY A 166 6.29 -20.86 -6.75
CA GLY A 166 6.78 -20.62 -8.11
C GLY A 166 8.03 -21.45 -8.41
N ASP A 167 8.30 -21.63 -9.67
CA ASP A 167 9.38 -22.48 -10.18
C ASP A 167 10.57 -21.70 -10.78
N THR A 168 10.40 -20.39 -11.01
CA THR A 168 11.36 -19.58 -11.77
C THR A 168 12.15 -18.62 -10.90
N PHE A 169 11.50 -17.97 -9.93
CA PHE A 169 12.10 -16.90 -9.13
C PHE A 169 12.15 -17.25 -7.65
N ALA A 170 13.26 -16.91 -7.01
CA ALA A 170 13.30 -16.79 -5.55
C ALA A 170 12.69 -15.44 -5.14
N GLY A 171 12.24 -15.31 -3.89
CA GLY A 171 11.68 -14.07 -3.38
C GLY A 171 11.67 -14.04 -1.86
N LYS A 172 11.16 -12.95 -1.31
CA LYS A 172 10.91 -12.79 0.12
C LYS A 172 9.42 -12.58 0.32
N GLU A 173 8.89 -13.17 1.39
CA GLU A 173 7.51 -12.93 1.81
C GLU A 173 7.47 -12.35 3.21
N VAL A 174 6.42 -11.58 3.51
CA VAL A 174 6.19 -10.97 4.81
C VAL A 174 4.98 -11.63 5.43
N VAL A 175 5.18 -12.29 6.57
CA VAL A 175 4.11 -12.83 7.39
C VAL A 175 3.71 -11.78 8.42
N GLN A 176 2.45 -11.38 8.39
CA GLN A 176 1.86 -10.44 9.33
C GLN A 176 0.98 -11.21 10.31
N VAL A 177 1.19 -10.99 11.60
CA VAL A 177 0.40 -11.62 12.66
C VAL A 177 -0.46 -10.55 13.32
N TYR A 178 -1.77 -10.69 13.17
CA TYR A 178 -2.74 -9.76 13.76
C TYR A 178 -3.43 -10.40 14.94
N TYR A 179 -3.73 -9.58 15.95
CA TYR A 179 -4.54 -9.99 17.08
C TYR A 179 -5.72 -9.03 17.26
N SER A 180 -6.82 -9.56 17.78
CA SER A 180 -7.99 -8.79 18.19
C SER A 180 -8.20 -8.95 19.68
N ALA A 181 -8.17 -7.85 20.42
CA ALA A 181 -8.48 -7.89 21.85
C ALA A 181 -9.97 -8.21 22.07
N PRO A 182 -10.34 -8.89 23.15
CA PRO A 182 -11.74 -9.15 23.49
C PRO A 182 -12.54 -7.87 23.64
N ASP A 183 -13.84 -7.91 23.33
CA ASP A 183 -14.73 -6.78 23.54
C ASP A 183 -14.84 -6.40 25.02
N GLY A 184 -14.81 -5.10 25.29
CA GLY A 184 -14.82 -4.54 26.65
C GLY A 184 -15.28 -3.09 26.69
N THR A 185 -14.98 -2.42 27.77
CA THR A 185 -15.33 -1.00 27.98
C THR A 185 -14.36 -0.03 27.31
N ILE A 186 -13.19 -0.53 26.89
CA ILE A 186 -12.14 0.28 26.26
C ILE A 186 -12.32 0.17 24.74
N GLU A 187 -12.34 1.31 24.08
CA GLU A 187 -12.36 1.40 22.63
C GLU A 187 -11.07 0.81 22.04
N LYS A 188 -11.21 0.04 20.97
CA LYS A 188 -10.11 -0.65 20.30
C LYS A 188 -10.38 -0.80 18.82
N PRO A 189 -9.36 -0.90 17.98
CA PRO A 189 -9.53 -1.26 16.57
C PRO A 189 -9.94 -2.73 16.43
N TYR A 190 -10.45 -3.08 15.27
CA TYR A 190 -10.84 -4.45 14.93
C TYR A 190 -9.67 -5.42 15.11
N GLN A 191 -8.48 -5.03 14.64
CA GLN A 191 -7.25 -5.82 14.78
C GLN A 191 -6.01 -4.93 14.83
N GLU A 192 -4.94 -5.47 15.41
CA GLU A 192 -3.62 -4.83 15.50
C GLU A 192 -2.53 -5.82 15.09
N LEU A 193 -1.47 -5.29 14.42
CA LEU A 193 -0.28 -6.03 14.02
C LEU A 193 0.72 -6.12 15.18
#